data_e7955468d77c8e06cb347a0450d8d127
#
_entry.id   e7955468d77c8e06cb347a0450d8d127
#
_cell.length_a   1.000
_cell.length_b   1.000
_cell.length_c   1.000
_cell.angle_alpha   90.00
_cell.angle_beta   90.00
_cell.angle_gamma   90.00
#
_symmetry.space_group_name_H-M   'P 1'
#
loop_
_entity.id
_entity.type
_entity.pdbx_description
1 polymer ?
#
loop_
_entity_poly.entity_id
_entity_poly.type
_entity_poly.pdbx_seq_one_letter_code
_entity_poly.pdbx_strand_id
1 'polypeptide(L)' 'MDIVKVFGTNVRKHRKNKGISQEKFAELCGLHRTYISDIECFRRSISLDNIQKIADALGIDTYKLFMEEIEKCNTI' A
#
# COMPACT_ATOMS: atom_id res chain seq x y z
N MET A 1 -1.49 16.35 6.16
CA MET A 1 -1.31 15.01 5.58
C MET A 1 -1.72 13.95 6.58
N ASP A 2 -2.47 12.95 6.10
CA ASP A 2 -2.81 11.77 6.91
C ASP A 2 -1.98 10.62 6.40
N ILE A 3 -0.93 10.26 7.13
CA ILE A 3 0.03 9.26 6.65
C ILE A 3 -0.60 7.88 6.46
N VAL A 4 -1.59 7.55 7.27
CA VAL A 4 -2.27 6.26 7.12
C VAL A 4 -3.01 6.20 5.80
N LYS A 5 -3.69 7.29 5.43
CA LYS A 5 -4.39 7.35 4.16
C LYS A 5 -3.43 7.37 2.98
N VAL A 6 -2.34 8.11 3.09
CA VAL A 6 -1.34 8.15 2.03
C VAL A 6 -0.78 6.76 1.78
N PHE A 7 -0.40 6.09 2.86
CA PHE A 7 0.18 4.76 2.74
C PHE A 7 -0.83 3.75 2.17
N GLY A 8 -2.03 3.71 2.72
CA GLY A 8 -3.05 2.77 2.27
C GLY A 8 -3.45 2.97 0.82
N THR A 9 -3.56 4.24 0.41
CA THR A 9 -3.88 4.57 -0.99
C THR A 9 -2.80 4.07 -1.93
N ASN A 10 -1.54 4.28 -1.55
CA ASN A 10 -0.43 3.85 -2.39
C ASN A 10 -0.31 2.33 -2.45
N VAL A 11 -0.54 1.65 -1.33
CA VAL A 11 -0.53 0.19 -1.32
C VAL A 11 -1.56 -0.35 -2.30
N ARG A 12 -2.78 0.16 -2.21
CA ARG A 12 -3.86 -0.30 -3.09
C ARG A 12 -3.53 0.00 -4.55
N LYS A 13 -3.03 1.19 -4.82
CA LYS A 13 -2.68 1.59 -6.18
C LYS A 13 -1.65 0.65 -6.79
N HIS A 14 -0.57 0.41 -6.07
CA HIS A 14 0.51 -0.44 -6.59
C HIS A 14 0.05 -1.89 -6.71
N ARG A 15 -0.78 -2.35 -5.76
CA ARG A 15 -1.33 -3.69 -5.85
C ARG A 15 -2.18 -3.86 -7.10
N LYS A 16 -3.05 -2.90 -7.35
CA LYS A 16 -3.93 -2.96 -8.53
C LYS A 16 -3.15 -2.85 -9.82
N ASN A 17 -2.08 -2.06 -9.81
CA ASN A 17 -1.22 -1.95 -10.98
C ASN A 17 -0.55 -3.29 -11.31
N LYS A 18 -0.31 -4.12 -10.30
CA LYS A 18 0.21 -5.46 -10.51
C LYS A 18 -0.87 -6.45 -10.92
N GLY A 19 -2.13 -6.05 -10.82
CA GLY A 19 -3.24 -6.91 -11.21
C GLY A 19 -3.49 -8.07 -10.27
N ILE A 20 -3.16 -7.93 -8.99
CA ILE A 20 -3.35 -9.02 -8.03
C ILE A 20 -4.38 -8.66 -6.98
N SER A 21 -5.01 -9.69 -6.42
CA SER A 21 -6.02 -9.54 -5.39
C SER A 21 -5.38 -9.23 -4.04
N GLN A 22 -6.20 -8.80 -3.08
CA GLN A 22 -5.71 -8.61 -1.71
C GLN A 22 -5.20 -9.92 -1.14
N GLU A 23 -5.88 -11.01 -1.44
CA GLU A 23 -5.49 -12.32 -0.93
C GLU A 23 -4.13 -12.74 -1.48
N LYS A 24 -3.93 -12.59 -2.78
CA LYS A 24 -2.66 -12.94 -3.39
C LYS A 24 -1.53 -12.04 -2.86
N PHE A 25 -1.83 -10.76 -2.72
CA PHE A 25 -0.84 -9.82 -2.20
C PHE A 25 -0.45 -10.16 -0.76
N ALA A 26 -1.44 -10.48 0.08
CA ALA A 26 -1.16 -10.88 1.46
C ALA A 26 -0.25 -12.11 1.49
N GLU A 27 -0.50 -13.05 0.61
CA GLU A 27 0.33 -14.25 0.49
C GLU A 27 1.77 -13.87 0.17
N LEU A 28 1.96 -12.97 -0.79
CA LEU A 28 3.30 -12.53 -1.18
C LEU A 28 4.01 -11.80 -0.06
N CYS A 29 3.26 -11.07 0.76
CA CYS A 29 3.83 -10.33 1.88
C CYS A 29 4.10 -11.22 3.09
N GLY A 30 3.47 -12.38 3.16
CA GLY A 30 3.50 -13.17 4.37
C GLY A 30 2.64 -12.59 5.46
N LEU A 31 1.55 -11.90 5.08
CA LEU A 31 0.64 -11.25 6.01
C LEU A 31 -0.77 -11.77 5.79
N HIS A 32 -1.65 -11.50 6.75
CA HIS A 32 -3.05 -11.88 6.64
C HIS A 32 -3.79 -10.96 5.68
N ARG A 33 -4.75 -11.52 4.93
CA ARG A 33 -5.57 -10.71 4.04
C ARG A 33 -6.33 -9.62 4.78
N THR A 34 -6.81 -9.93 5.98
CA THR A 34 -7.51 -8.93 6.80
C THR A 34 -6.60 -7.74 7.09
N TYR A 35 -5.32 -8.00 7.33
CA TYR A 35 -4.36 -6.95 7.60
C TYR A 35 -4.21 -6.04 6.38
N ILE A 36 -4.09 -6.64 5.19
CA ILE A 36 -3.98 -5.88 3.94
C ILE A 36 -5.25 -5.04 3.72
N SER A 37 -6.42 -5.66 3.94
CA SER A 37 -7.68 -4.95 3.79
C SER A 37 -7.77 -3.75 4.74
N ASP A 38 -7.34 -3.94 5.99
CA ASP A 38 -7.35 -2.85 6.97
C ASP A 38 -6.44 -1.71 6.56
N ILE A 39 -5.29 -2.03 6.00
CA ILE A 39 -4.36 -1.01 5.52
C ILE A 39 -4.99 -0.20 4.41
N GLU A 40 -5.59 -0.88 3.44
CA GLU A 40 -6.18 -0.21 2.28
C GLU A 40 -7.44 0.57 2.64
N CYS A 41 -8.07 0.23 3.77
CA CYS A 41 -9.24 0.96 4.27
C CYS A 41 -8.88 1.98 5.34
N PHE A 42 -7.61 2.21 5.57
CA PHE A 42 -7.10 3.24 6.49
C PHE A 42 -7.47 2.96 7.94
N ARG A 43 -7.57 1.69 8.32
CA ARG A 43 -7.99 1.32 9.67
C ARG A 43 -6.87 0.94 10.60
N ARG A 44 -5.63 1.01 10.12
CA ARG A 44 -4.54 0.46 10.89
C ARG A 44 -3.23 1.14 10.58
N SER A 45 -2.46 1.40 11.62
CA SER A 45 -1.06 1.79 11.47
C SER A 45 -0.24 0.55 11.17
N ILE A 46 0.94 0.74 10.64
CA ILE A 46 1.73 -0.39 10.19
C ILE A 46 3.16 -0.26 10.76
N SER A 47 3.73 -1.39 11.14
CA SER A 47 5.08 -1.42 11.65
C SER A 47 6.09 -1.25 10.52
N LEU A 48 7.29 -0.81 10.86
CA LEU A 48 8.34 -0.65 9.86
C LEU A 48 8.67 -1.96 9.18
N ASP A 49 8.68 -3.06 9.93
CA ASP A 49 8.95 -4.38 9.37
C ASP A 49 7.93 -4.74 8.29
N ASN A 50 6.65 -4.45 8.56
CA ASN A 50 5.61 -4.78 7.61
C ASN A 50 5.62 -3.84 6.41
N ILE A 51 6.03 -2.58 6.60
CA ILE A 51 6.23 -1.67 5.48
C ILE A 51 7.25 -2.25 4.52
N GLN A 52 8.33 -2.78 5.04
CA GLN A 52 9.36 -3.39 4.19
C GLN A 52 8.83 -4.61 3.45
N LYS A 53 8.08 -5.47 4.16
CA LYS A 53 7.51 -6.65 3.52
C LYS A 53 6.60 -6.28 2.36
N ILE A 54 5.80 -5.23 2.55
CA ILE A 54 4.87 -4.77 1.53
C ILE A 54 5.63 -4.20 0.33
N ALA A 55 6.62 -3.35 0.58
CA ALA A 55 7.42 -2.76 -0.49
C ALA A 55 8.14 -3.85 -1.29
N ASP A 56 8.71 -4.83 -0.58
CA ASP A 56 9.42 -5.91 -1.24
C ASP A 56 8.48 -6.72 -2.13
N ALA A 57 7.28 -7.02 -1.62
CA ALA A 57 6.29 -7.77 -2.39
C ALA A 57 5.84 -7.00 -3.63
N LEU A 58 5.80 -5.69 -3.54
CA LEU A 58 5.42 -4.84 -4.68
C LEU A 58 6.61 -4.59 -5.61
N GLY A 59 7.82 -4.86 -5.16
CA GLY A 59 9.01 -4.62 -5.97
C GLY A 59 9.33 -3.15 -6.14
N ILE A 60 9.02 -2.34 -5.13
CA ILE A 60 9.26 -0.90 -5.19
C ILE A 60 10.03 -0.44 -3.95
N ASP A 61 10.61 0.74 -4.05
CA ASP A 61 11.27 1.35 -2.91
C ASP A 61 10.23 1.83 -1.91
N THR A 62 10.56 1.75 -0.62
CA THR A 62 9.61 2.10 0.44
C THR A 62 9.09 3.53 0.32
N TYR A 63 9.92 4.48 -0.11
CA TYR A 63 9.48 5.87 -0.15
C TYR A 63 8.29 6.07 -1.09
N LYS A 64 8.13 5.22 -2.08
CA LYS A 64 7.02 5.34 -3.04
C LYS A 64 5.68 5.10 -2.38
N LEU A 65 5.67 4.41 -1.25
CA LEU A 65 4.44 4.18 -0.50
C LEU A 65 4.01 5.41 0.31
N PHE A 66 4.88 6.41 0.38
CA PHE A 66 4.61 7.61 1.16
C PHE A 66 4.51 8.86 0.29
N MET A 67 4.49 8.68 -1.01
CA MET A 67 4.36 9.81 -1.93
C MET A 67 2.89 10.21 -2.05
N GLU A 68 2.61 11.45 -1.71
CA GLU A 68 1.28 11.98 -1.87
C GLU A 68 1.09 12.40 -3.31
N GLU A 69 0.20 11.75 -4.02
CA GLU A 69 -0.03 12.05 -5.43
C GLU A 69 -1.03 13.17 -5.59
N ILE A 70 -0.61 14.19 -6.33
CA ILE A 70 -1.49 15.27 -6.69
C ILE A 70 -1.78 15.11 -8.17
N GLU A 71 -2.93 14.73 -8.44
CA GLU A 71 -3.22 14.53 -9.84
C GLU A 71 -3.82 15.77 -10.44
N LYS A 72 -3.78 15.61 -10.06
CA LYS A 72 -4.28 16.13 -10.50
C LYS A 72 -4.41 16.93 -11.00
N CYS A 73 -4.21 17.05 -10.70
CA CYS A 73 -4.27 17.59 -11.11
C CYS A 73 -4.19 18.04 -11.99
N ASN A 74 -4.10 17.86 -11.98
CA ASN A 74 -4.01 18.09 -12.72
C ASN A 74 -4.34 18.44 -13.55
N THR A 75 -4.62 18.55 -13.67
CA THR A 75 -4.91 18.72 -14.37
C THR A 75 -5.07 19.52 -14.95
N ILE A 76 -5.19 20.02 -15.01
CA ILE A 76 -5.41 20.75 -15.58
C ILE A 76 -5.44 21.08 -16.08
#